data_f8288d58a5435ea5a4db15de91f0040a
#
_entry.id   f8288d58a5435ea5a4db15de91f0040a
#
_cell.length_a   1.000
_cell.length_b   1.000
_cell.length_c   1.000
_cell.angle_alpha   90.00
_cell.angle_beta   90.00
_cell.angle_gamma   90.00
#
_symmetry.space_group_name_H-M   'P 1'
#
loop_
_entity.id
_entity.type
_entity.pdbx_description
1 polymer ?
#
loop_
_entity_poly.entity_id
_entity_poly.type
_entity_poly.pdbx_seq_one_letter_code
_entity_poly.pdbx_strand_id
1 'polypeptide(L)'
;MIRGPNPSGARLAQLARAICALLAALCAPALAAPNDTGSAASVAEVHLVTPASLIKTRDMAFGYIIQQAAAGTVVLDAITDTCTATGGIVRMGACRSAQFAGMGTRNMQVRINGPTSILLTGPGQSMVLNAFRMDVLPDLTAMPGGGSGNGKPLGGGKARGQNNRRFRITSPTGIFHFGVGGTLNVNANQAPGVYTGTFDVTVQYQ
;
A
#
# COMPACT_ATOMS: atom_id res chain seq x y z
N MET A 1 -75.29 11.26 -91.86
CA MET A 1 -75.60 11.34 -90.39
C MET A 1 -74.36 11.02 -89.63
N ILE A 2 -73.66 12.06 -89.13
CA ILE A 2 -72.43 11.92 -88.40
C ILE A 2 -72.79 12.20 -86.93
N ARG A 3 -72.64 11.18 -86.06
CA ARG A 3 -72.95 11.22 -84.67
C ARG A 3 -71.71 11.77 -83.92
N GLY A 4 -71.83 12.98 -83.37
CA GLY A 4 -70.77 13.62 -82.63
C GLY A 4 -70.44 12.90 -81.32
N PRO A 5 -69.25 13.02 -80.79
CA PRO A 5 -68.81 12.39 -79.52
C PRO A 5 -69.53 12.99 -78.34
N ASN A 6 -69.95 12.14 -77.43
CA ASN A 6 -70.63 12.45 -76.18
C ASN A 6 -69.68 13.19 -75.17
N PRO A 7 -70.00 14.40 -74.73
CA PRO A 7 -69.16 15.19 -73.93
C PRO A 7 -68.99 14.67 -72.44
N SER A 8 -69.82 13.66 -72.10
CA SER A 8 -69.79 13.16 -70.69
C SER A 8 -68.55 12.28 -70.36
N GLY A 9 -67.94 11.62 -71.35
CA GLY A 9 -66.81 10.77 -71.14
C GLY A 9 -65.51 11.51 -70.90
N ALA A 10 -65.36 12.71 -71.47
CA ALA A 10 -64.15 13.54 -71.31
C ALA A 10 -64.02 14.10 -69.93
N ARG A 11 -65.12 14.46 -69.26
CA ARG A 11 -65.13 15.02 -67.89
C ARG A 11 -64.83 13.94 -66.84
N LEU A 12 -65.30 12.70 -67.04
CA LEU A 12 -65.00 11.59 -66.16
C LEU A 12 -63.52 11.21 -66.22
N ALA A 13 -62.93 11.22 -67.43
CA ALA A 13 -61.50 10.93 -67.59
C ALA A 13 -60.59 12.01 -67.01
N GLN A 14 -61.04 13.27 -67.02
CA GLN A 14 -60.31 14.35 -66.40
C GLN A 14 -60.40 14.32 -64.87
N LEU A 15 -61.57 13.95 -64.30
CA LEU A 15 -61.73 13.76 -62.88
C LEU A 15 -60.90 12.59 -62.33
N ALA A 16 -60.84 11.49 -63.08
CA ALA A 16 -60.02 10.32 -62.71
C ALA A 16 -58.55 10.62 -62.75
N ARG A 17 -58.07 11.47 -63.69
CA ARG A 17 -56.66 11.87 -63.75
C ARG A 17 -56.31 12.85 -62.62
N ALA A 18 -57.24 13.72 -62.22
CA ALA A 18 -57.01 14.67 -61.08
C ALA A 18 -56.93 13.92 -59.73
N ILE A 19 -57.75 12.88 -59.54
CA ILE A 19 -57.76 12.06 -58.35
C ILE A 19 -56.49 11.20 -58.24
N CYS A 20 -56.00 10.63 -59.35
CA CYS A 20 -54.73 9.88 -59.39
C CYS A 20 -53.54 10.77 -59.15
N ALA A 21 -53.55 12.02 -59.65
CA ALA A 21 -52.47 12.97 -59.37
C ALA A 21 -52.45 13.43 -57.89
N LEU A 22 -53.62 13.55 -57.25
CA LEU A 22 -53.70 13.90 -55.83
C LEU A 22 -53.28 12.76 -54.91
N LEU A 23 -53.56 11.50 -55.28
CA LEU A 23 -53.11 10.35 -54.52
C LEU A 23 -51.63 10.06 -54.69
N ALA A 24 -51.00 10.44 -55.80
CA ALA A 24 -49.55 10.31 -56.00
C ALA A 24 -48.74 11.32 -55.18
N ALA A 25 -49.34 12.45 -54.78
CA ALA A 25 -48.69 13.45 -53.98
C ALA A 25 -48.64 13.09 -52.46
N LEU A 26 -49.44 12.11 -52.01
CA LEU A 26 -49.41 11.65 -50.60
C LEU A 26 -48.43 10.50 -50.35
N CYS A 27 -47.79 9.94 -51.33
CA CYS A 27 -46.66 9.00 -51.18
C CYS A 27 -45.36 9.77 -51.22
N ALA A 28 -45.15 10.75 -50.34
CA ALA A 28 -43.83 11.25 -50.08
C ALA A 28 -43.06 10.12 -49.35
N PRO A 29 -41.91 9.68 -49.87
CA PRO A 29 -41.06 8.79 -49.09
C PRO A 29 -40.73 9.52 -47.79
N ALA A 30 -41.11 8.95 -46.67
CA ALA A 30 -40.57 9.37 -45.37
C ALA A 30 -39.05 9.26 -45.49
N LEU A 31 -38.36 10.37 -45.63
CA LEU A 31 -36.95 10.45 -45.41
C LEU A 31 -36.77 10.00 -43.99
N ALA A 32 -36.40 8.73 -43.79
CA ALA A 32 -35.93 8.22 -42.53
C ALA A 32 -34.76 9.14 -42.12
N ALA A 33 -34.99 9.94 -41.11
CA ALA A 33 -33.88 10.69 -40.47
C ALA A 33 -32.81 9.67 -40.16
N PRO A 34 -31.56 9.90 -40.52
CA PRO A 34 -30.48 9.02 -40.07
C PRO A 34 -30.60 8.95 -38.57
N ASN A 35 -30.78 7.75 -38.01
CA ASN A 35 -30.63 7.50 -36.60
C ASN A 35 -29.16 7.78 -36.31
N ASP A 36 -28.88 9.02 -35.99
CA ASP A 36 -27.59 9.43 -35.49
C ASP A 36 -27.45 8.86 -34.08
N THR A 37 -27.10 7.58 -34.04
CA THR A 37 -26.69 6.93 -32.77
C THR A 37 -25.33 7.44 -32.44
N GLY A 38 -25.29 8.57 -31.74
CA GLY A 38 -24.07 9.08 -31.12
C GLY A 38 -23.55 8.05 -30.13
N SER A 39 -22.51 7.31 -30.51
CA SER A 39 -21.80 6.43 -29.61
C SER A 39 -20.68 7.23 -28.96
N ALA A 40 -20.78 7.48 -27.65
CA ALA A 40 -19.69 8.04 -26.85
C ALA A 40 -18.93 6.88 -26.19
N ALA A 41 -17.66 6.75 -26.52
CA ALA A 41 -16.76 5.82 -25.82
C ALA A 41 -16.32 6.47 -24.50
N SER A 42 -16.60 5.82 -23.38
CA SER A 42 -16.02 6.20 -22.10
C SER A 42 -14.92 5.21 -21.74
N VAL A 43 -13.78 5.74 -21.27
CA VAL A 43 -12.69 4.92 -20.72
C VAL A 43 -12.99 4.72 -19.24
N ALA A 44 -13.15 3.47 -18.83
CA ALA A 44 -13.19 3.12 -17.41
C ALA A 44 -11.77 2.75 -16.95
N GLU A 45 -11.18 3.57 -16.10
CA GLU A 45 -9.89 3.30 -15.49
C GLU A 45 -10.11 2.79 -14.07
N VAL A 46 -9.60 1.60 -13.78
CA VAL A 46 -9.64 1.00 -12.45
C VAL A 46 -8.22 0.88 -11.92
N HIS A 47 -7.93 1.62 -10.86
CA HIS A 47 -6.69 1.46 -10.12
C HIS A 47 -6.88 0.32 -9.10
N LEU A 48 -6.40 -0.87 -9.45
CA LEU A 48 -6.35 -1.96 -8.50
C LEU A 48 -5.13 -1.77 -7.58
N VAL A 49 -5.39 -1.37 -6.35
CA VAL A 49 -4.35 -1.22 -5.33
C VAL A 49 -4.23 -2.54 -4.57
N THR A 50 -3.04 -3.14 -4.60
CA THR A 50 -2.76 -4.32 -3.79
C THR A 50 -2.82 -3.91 -2.32
N PRO A 51 -3.63 -4.58 -1.46
CA PRO A 51 -3.65 -4.28 -0.04
C PRO A 51 -2.26 -4.50 0.56
N ALA A 52 -1.87 -3.68 1.53
CA ALA A 52 -0.63 -3.83 2.26
C ALA A 52 -0.60 -5.20 2.92
N SER A 53 0.21 -6.08 2.41
CA SER A 53 0.52 -7.33 3.08
C SER A 53 1.82 -7.16 3.85
N LEU A 54 1.83 -7.56 5.11
CA LEU A 54 3.00 -7.57 5.95
C LEU A 54 3.15 -8.96 6.56
N ILE A 55 4.30 -9.57 6.35
CA ILE A 55 4.64 -10.85 6.94
C ILE A 55 5.91 -10.71 7.78
N LYS A 56 5.94 -11.36 8.94
CA LYS A 56 7.15 -11.53 9.72
C LYS A 56 7.96 -12.67 9.11
N THR A 57 9.21 -12.40 8.77
CA THR A 57 10.12 -13.40 8.18
C THR A 57 11.11 -13.94 9.19
N ARG A 58 11.38 -13.19 10.27
CA ARG A 58 12.32 -13.60 11.32
C ARG A 58 11.96 -12.96 12.66
N ASP A 59 12.12 -13.73 13.74
CA ASP A 59 11.98 -13.24 15.11
C ASP A 59 13.24 -12.54 15.60
N MET A 60 13.05 -11.60 16.56
CA MET A 60 14.15 -10.95 17.27
C MET A 60 14.75 -11.87 18.32
N ALA A 61 16.07 -11.89 18.42
CA ALA A 61 16.78 -12.64 19.44
C ALA A 61 18.02 -11.88 19.91
N PHE A 62 18.26 -11.89 21.23
CA PHE A 62 19.44 -11.27 21.85
C PHE A 62 20.54 -12.30 22.20
N GLY A 63 20.31 -13.58 21.92
CA GLY A 63 21.22 -14.67 22.32
C GLY A 63 21.12 -14.98 23.82
N TYR A 64 22.22 -15.47 24.37
CA TYR A 64 22.34 -15.80 25.79
C TYR A 64 23.02 -14.68 26.53
N ILE A 65 22.43 -14.25 27.64
CA ILE A 65 22.97 -13.21 28.52
C ILE A 65 23.33 -13.87 29.84
N ILE A 66 24.57 -13.69 30.25
CA ILE A 66 25.06 -14.21 31.52
C ILE A 66 24.61 -13.24 32.62
N GLN A 67 23.97 -13.79 33.65
CA GLN A 67 23.54 -13.02 34.82
C GLN A 67 24.72 -12.25 35.43
N GLN A 68 24.47 -10.98 35.75
CA GLN A 68 25.44 -10.09 36.38
C GLN A 68 24.85 -9.45 37.64
N ALA A 69 25.73 -9.10 38.59
CA ALA A 69 25.35 -8.37 39.79
C ALA A 69 24.96 -6.90 39.49
N ALA A 70 25.37 -6.36 38.34
CA ALA A 70 25.07 -5.00 37.91
C ALA A 70 24.04 -5.04 36.74
N ALA A 71 23.20 -4.01 36.68
CA ALA A 71 22.33 -3.80 35.55
C ALA A 71 23.09 -3.31 34.31
N GLY A 72 22.59 -3.61 33.13
CA GLY A 72 23.19 -3.15 31.88
C GLY A 72 22.22 -3.20 30.71
N THR A 73 22.71 -2.91 29.53
CA THR A 73 21.89 -2.92 28.33
C THR A 73 22.54 -3.75 27.22
N VAL A 74 21.69 -4.31 26.36
CA VAL A 74 22.11 -4.94 25.11
C VAL A 74 21.39 -4.25 23.96
N VAL A 75 22.14 -3.59 23.09
CA VAL A 75 21.62 -2.88 21.91
C VAL A 75 21.77 -3.79 20.70
N LEU A 76 20.66 -4.13 20.07
CA LEU A 76 20.62 -4.90 18.84
C LEU A 76 20.47 -3.95 17.63
N ASP A 77 21.46 -4.00 16.74
CA ASP A 77 21.42 -3.27 15.47
C ASP A 77 20.53 -4.03 14.46
N ALA A 78 19.63 -3.29 13.82
CA ALA A 78 18.63 -3.87 12.94
C ALA A 78 19.17 -4.35 11.58
N ILE A 79 20.33 -3.82 11.14
CA ILE A 79 20.93 -4.16 9.84
C ILE A 79 21.94 -5.29 9.99
N THR A 80 22.86 -5.11 10.93
CA THR A 80 24.05 -5.94 11.00
C THR A 80 23.87 -7.18 11.85
N ASP A 81 22.71 -7.31 12.53
CA ASP A 81 22.45 -8.39 13.49
C ASP A 81 23.52 -8.45 14.60
N THR A 82 24.13 -7.30 14.91
CA THR A 82 25.13 -7.23 15.97
C THR A 82 24.53 -6.72 17.27
N CYS A 83 25.01 -7.24 18.38
CA CYS A 83 24.65 -6.76 19.70
C CYS A 83 25.85 -6.10 20.37
N THR A 84 25.63 -4.89 20.90
CA THR A 84 26.57 -4.19 21.75
C THR A 84 26.06 -4.21 23.19
N ALA A 85 26.83 -4.79 24.10
CA ALA A 85 26.49 -4.83 25.52
C ALA A 85 27.20 -3.72 26.29
N THR A 86 26.54 -3.19 27.33
CA THR A 86 27.07 -2.20 28.28
C THR A 86 26.82 -2.64 29.72
N GLY A 87 27.39 -1.96 30.70
CA GLY A 87 27.18 -2.28 32.11
C GLY A 87 27.84 -3.59 32.57
N GLY A 88 28.87 -4.04 31.88
CA GLY A 88 29.54 -5.30 32.20
C GLY A 88 28.78 -6.56 31.76
N ILE A 89 27.70 -6.44 31.00
CA ILE A 89 26.91 -7.56 30.49
C ILE A 89 27.80 -8.43 29.60
N VAL A 90 27.90 -9.68 29.95
CA VAL A 90 28.51 -10.73 29.10
C VAL A 90 27.42 -11.47 28.35
N ARG A 91 27.56 -11.57 27.07
CA ARG A 91 26.61 -12.28 26.20
C ARG A 91 27.30 -13.26 25.27
N MET A 92 26.57 -14.29 24.87
CA MET A 92 27.02 -15.32 23.94
C MET A 92 25.92 -15.63 22.91
N GLY A 93 26.32 -16.28 21.83
CA GLY A 93 25.42 -16.65 20.76
C GLY A 93 25.11 -15.52 19.80
N ALA A 94 24.35 -15.84 18.77
CA ALA A 94 23.99 -14.89 17.71
C ALA A 94 22.86 -13.96 18.14
N CYS A 95 22.99 -12.69 17.79
CA CYS A 95 21.87 -11.73 17.80
C CYS A 95 21.16 -11.77 16.44
N ARG A 96 19.87 -11.50 16.47
CA ARG A 96 19.06 -11.42 15.26
C ARG A 96 18.02 -10.32 15.42
N SER A 97 17.96 -9.42 14.46
CA SER A 97 16.86 -8.45 14.35
C SER A 97 15.58 -9.16 13.89
N ALA A 98 14.44 -8.64 14.33
CA ALA A 98 13.18 -9.04 13.69
C ALA A 98 13.18 -8.55 12.25
N GLN A 99 12.71 -9.39 11.32
CA GLN A 99 12.63 -9.02 9.93
C GLN A 99 11.20 -9.18 9.41
N PHE A 100 10.83 -8.25 8.57
CA PHE A 100 9.52 -8.17 7.97
C PHE A 100 9.65 -7.95 6.46
N ALA A 101 8.72 -8.52 5.71
CA ALA A 101 8.55 -8.28 4.29
C ALA A 101 7.13 -7.76 4.04
N GLY A 102 7.03 -6.74 3.24
CA GLY A 102 5.75 -6.16 2.82
C GLY A 102 5.65 -6.05 1.31
N MET A 103 4.43 -5.87 0.82
CA MET A 103 4.17 -5.68 -0.59
C MET A 103 3.29 -4.44 -0.79
N GLY A 104 3.63 -3.64 -1.79
CA GLY A 104 2.88 -2.48 -2.20
C GLY A 104 3.25 -2.03 -3.61
N THR A 105 2.71 -0.91 -4.04
CA THR A 105 3.01 -0.36 -5.36
C THR A 105 4.26 0.51 -5.31
N ARG A 106 5.13 0.39 -6.31
CA ARG A 106 6.31 1.26 -6.45
C ARG A 106 5.89 2.74 -6.39
N ASN A 107 6.70 3.56 -5.76
CA ASN A 107 6.50 4.99 -5.52
C ASN A 107 5.39 5.35 -4.53
N MET A 108 4.59 4.41 -4.04
CA MET A 108 3.64 4.69 -2.96
C MET A 108 4.35 5.00 -1.65
N GLN A 109 3.70 5.82 -0.86
CA GLN A 109 4.14 6.11 0.49
C GLN A 109 3.58 5.07 1.46
N VAL A 110 4.42 4.64 2.37
CA VAL A 110 4.03 3.75 3.46
C VAL A 110 4.46 4.36 4.79
N ARG A 111 3.62 4.18 5.77
CA ARG A 111 3.93 4.53 7.16
C ARG A 111 4.09 3.24 7.94
N ILE A 112 5.25 3.06 8.56
CA ILE A 112 5.54 1.91 9.41
C ILE A 112 5.55 2.37 10.86
N ASN A 113 4.70 1.76 11.68
CA ASN A 113 4.60 2.02 13.10
C ASN A 113 5.02 0.77 13.86
N GLY A 114 5.80 0.96 14.91
CA GLY A 114 6.19 -0.08 15.85
C GLY A 114 5.96 0.36 17.30
N PRO A 115 6.19 -0.51 18.27
CA PRO A 115 6.02 -0.20 19.69
C PRO A 115 7.10 0.79 20.18
N THR A 116 6.80 1.51 21.25
CA THR A 116 7.79 2.33 21.96
C THR A 116 8.59 1.50 22.96
N SER A 117 7.94 0.58 23.63
CA SER A 117 8.53 -0.37 24.58
C SER A 117 7.64 -1.60 24.71
N ILE A 118 8.25 -2.70 25.10
CA ILE A 118 7.55 -3.94 25.51
C ILE A 118 8.22 -4.52 26.75
N LEU A 119 7.51 -5.41 27.42
CA LEU A 119 8.04 -6.20 28.53
C LEU A 119 8.34 -7.63 28.03
N LEU A 120 9.53 -8.11 28.37
CA LEU A 120 9.88 -9.51 28.24
C LEU A 120 9.65 -10.16 29.59
N THR A 121 8.76 -11.13 29.64
CA THR A 121 8.38 -11.86 30.86
C THR A 121 9.12 -13.18 30.93
N GLY A 122 9.48 -13.59 32.12
CA GLY A 122 10.21 -14.83 32.41
C GLY A 122 10.13 -15.18 33.90
N PRO A 123 11.03 -16.04 34.40
CA PRO A 123 10.99 -16.52 35.78
C PRO A 123 11.21 -15.43 36.86
N GLY A 124 11.87 -14.31 36.50
CA GLY A 124 12.16 -13.22 37.41
C GLY A 124 11.45 -11.93 37.05
N GLN A 125 12.04 -10.81 37.43
CA GLN A 125 11.54 -9.49 37.03
C GLN A 125 11.50 -9.37 35.51
N SER A 126 10.45 -8.75 34.99
CA SER A 126 10.35 -8.48 33.57
C SER A 126 11.46 -7.53 33.11
N MET A 127 11.99 -7.76 31.92
CA MET A 127 12.96 -6.88 31.29
C MET A 127 12.27 -5.95 30.30
N VAL A 128 12.72 -4.70 30.22
CA VAL A 128 12.17 -3.74 29.27
C VAL A 128 12.99 -3.77 27.97
N LEU A 129 12.31 -3.98 26.87
CA LEU A 129 12.86 -3.77 25.53
C LEU A 129 12.25 -2.47 24.98
N ASN A 130 13.11 -1.50 24.68
CA ASN A 130 12.72 -0.18 24.23
C ASN A 130 13.66 0.36 23.14
N ALA A 131 13.56 1.65 22.85
CA ALA A 131 14.39 2.32 21.86
C ALA A 131 14.45 1.55 20.53
N PHE A 132 13.30 1.03 20.10
CA PHE A 132 13.20 0.30 18.86
C PHE A 132 13.71 1.13 17.69
N ARG A 133 14.44 0.49 16.82
CA ARG A 133 15.00 1.09 15.60
C ARG A 133 14.61 0.25 14.41
N MET A 134 14.07 0.91 13.42
CA MET A 134 13.82 0.29 12.13
C MET A 134 14.96 0.67 11.21
N ASP A 135 15.45 -0.30 10.50
CA ASP A 135 16.36 -0.06 9.40
C ASP A 135 15.72 -0.58 8.12
N VAL A 136 15.74 0.26 7.12
CA VAL A 136 15.18 -0.03 5.82
C VAL A 136 16.29 -0.47 4.89
N LEU A 137 16.10 -1.61 4.30
CA LEU A 137 16.90 -2.10 3.20
C LEU A 137 16.63 -1.23 1.95
N PRO A 138 17.41 -1.36 0.86
CA PRO A 138 17.35 -0.45 -0.30
C PRO A 138 15.96 -0.31 -0.93
N ASP A 139 15.03 -1.19 -0.57
CA ASP A 139 13.66 -1.20 -1.10
C ASP A 139 12.78 -0.04 -0.60
N LEU A 140 13.19 0.63 0.46
CA LEU A 140 12.47 1.75 1.06
C LEU A 140 13.39 2.97 1.22
N THR A 141 12.89 4.13 0.84
CA THR A 141 13.58 5.42 1.07
C THR A 141 12.82 6.25 2.10
N ALA A 142 13.51 6.70 3.14
CA ALA A 142 12.91 7.57 4.15
C ALA A 142 12.48 8.91 3.54
N MET A 143 11.29 9.37 3.91
CA MET A 143 10.77 10.66 3.45
C MET A 143 11.03 11.78 4.47
N PRO A 144 11.35 13.00 4.01
CA PRO A 144 11.46 14.18 4.87
C PRO A 144 10.10 14.47 5.54
N GLY A 145 10.10 14.80 6.83
CA GLY A 145 8.89 15.23 7.54
C GLY A 145 8.12 14.15 8.31
N GLY A 146 8.59 12.91 8.33
CA GLY A 146 8.01 11.85 9.15
C GLY A 146 8.60 11.76 10.53
N GLY A 147 8.29 12.70 11.42
CA GLY A 147 8.72 12.65 12.82
C GLY A 147 9.43 13.92 13.25
N SER A 148 8.78 14.67 14.14
CA SER A 148 9.37 15.82 14.84
C SER A 148 10.47 15.35 15.79
N GLY A 149 11.69 15.43 15.33
CA GLY A 149 12.89 15.29 16.14
C GLY A 149 14.00 16.05 15.45
N ASN A 150 14.55 17.06 16.12
CA ASN A 150 15.68 17.87 15.69
C ASN A 150 16.91 17.01 15.37
N GLY A 151 16.92 16.39 14.21
CA GLY A 151 18.03 15.63 13.68
C GLY A 151 18.36 16.14 12.29
N LYS A 152 19.45 16.92 12.22
CA LYS A 152 20.12 17.36 11.00
C LYS A 152 20.22 16.22 9.99
N PRO A 153 19.90 16.41 8.70
CA PRO A 153 20.11 15.38 7.70
C PRO A 153 21.61 15.17 7.52
N LEU A 154 22.11 14.10 8.08
CA LEU A 154 23.44 13.60 7.75
C LEU A 154 23.32 12.79 6.46
N GLY A 155 24.05 13.21 5.46
CA GLY A 155 24.13 12.56 4.16
C GLY A 155 24.51 11.09 4.28
N GLY A 156 23.90 10.27 3.41
CA GLY A 156 24.30 8.89 3.17
C GLY A 156 23.76 7.90 4.21
N GLY A 157 22.62 7.36 3.98
CA GLY A 157 22.21 6.06 4.45
C GLY A 157 21.87 5.91 5.90
N LYS A 158 21.18 5.50 6.60
CA LYS A 158 20.77 5.05 7.94
C LYS A 158 19.77 6.01 8.60
N ALA A 159 18.54 5.80 8.29
CA ALA A 159 17.41 6.39 9.00
C ALA A 159 17.36 5.83 10.42
N ARG A 160 18.13 6.42 11.34
CA ARG A 160 18.18 6.04 12.75
C ARG A 160 16.96 6.55 13.50
N GLY A 161 16.24 5.62 14.11
CA GLY A 161 15.42 5.81 15.30
C GLY A 161 14.19 6.68 15.13
N GLN A 162 13.06 6.08 14.90
CA GLN A 162 11.74 6.45 15.43
C GLN A 162 10.69 5.43 14.96
N ASN A 163 9.78 5.10 15.87
CA ASN A 163 8.80 4.03 15.70
C ASN A 163 7.65 4.37 14.74
N ASN A 164 7.74 5.51 14.06
CA ASN A 164 6.68 6.00 13.19
C ASN A 164 7.30 6.80 12.05
N ARG A 165 7.61 6.14 10.94
CA ARG A 165 8.26 6.78 9.80
C ARG A 165 7.50 6.57 8.51
N ARG A 166 7.58 7.60 7.66
CA ARG A 166 7.11 7.56 6.29
C ARG A 166 8.25 7.16 5.39
N PHE A 167 7.95 6.22 4.52
CA PHE A 167 8.87 5.73 3.51
C PHE A 167 8.19 5.76 2.15
N ARG A 168 9.01 5.78 1.11
CA ARG A 168 8.57 5.54 -0.26
C ARG A 168 9.09 4.19 -0.70
N ILE A 169 8.24 3.38 -1.32
CA ILE A 169 8.63 2.10 -1.90
C ILE A 169 9.44 2.39 -3.16
N THR A 170 10.71 1.99 -3.16
CA THR A 170 11.63 2.16 -4.30
C THR A 170 11.84 0.87 -5.07
N SER A 171 11.51 -0.26 -4.46
CA SER A 171 11.58 -1.57 -5.09
C SER A 171 10.77 -1.61 -6.39
N PRO A 172 11.36 -2.10 -7.51
CA PRO A 172 10.66 -2.24 -8.79
C PRO A 172 9.48 -3.22 -8.74
N THR A 173 9.60 -4.24 -7.90
CA THR A 173 8.57 -5.29 -7.72
C THR A 173 7.49 -4.90 -6.70
N GLY A 174 7.68 -3.80 -5.98
CA GLY A 174 6.82 -3.42 -4.88
C GLY A 174 7.04 -4.22 -3.59
N ILE A 175 7.87 -5.26 -3.60
CA ILE A 175 8.25 -6.00 -2.39
C ILE A 175 9.31 -5.19 -1.64
N PHE A 176 9.10 -4.99 -0.35
CA PHE A 176 10.04 -4.27 0.49
C PHE A 176 10.32 -5.03 1.78
N HIS A 177 11.52 -4.86 2.31
CA HIS A 177 11.99 -5.49 3.52
C HIS A 177 12.43 -4.43 4.52
N PHE A 178 12.31 -4.75 5.80
CA PHE A 178 12.90 -3.94 6.85
C PHE A 178 13.20 -4.77 8.10
N GLY A 179 14.23 -4.34 8.81
CA GLY A 179 14.65 -4.90 10.08
C GLY A 179 14.19 -4.05 11.27
N VAL A 180 13.98 -4.69 12.40
CA VAL A 180 13.67 -4.04 13.67
C VAL A 180 14.64 -4.53 14.73
N GLY A 181 15.42 -3.62 15.29
CA GLY A 181 16.28 -3.82 16.46
C GLY A 181 15.78 -3.03 17.65
N GLY A 182 16.50 -3.05 18.74
CA GLY A 182 16.12 -2.33 19.95
C GLY A 182 17.14 -2.47 21.07
N THR A 183 16.83 -1.87 22.22
CA THR A 183 17.67 -1.90 23.42
C THR A 183 16.95 -2.70 24.51
N LEU A 184 17.55 -3.82 24.87
CA LEU A 184 17.13 -4.64 26.01
C LEU A 184 17.80 -4.11 27.28
N ASN A 185 17.00 -3.79 28.28
CA ASN A 185 17.47 -3.41 29.60
C ASN A 185 17.47 -4.65 30.50
N VAL A 186 18.63 -5.03 30.98
CA VAL A 186 18.83 -6.20 31.84
C VAL A 186 19.02 -5.71 33.26
N ASN A 187 18.19 -6.21 34.18
CA ASN A 187 18.26 -5.83 35.59
C ASN A 187 19.45 -6.52 36.27
N ALA A 188 19.91 -5.90 37.36
CA ALA A 188 20.86 -6.54 38.26
C ALA A 188 20.27 -7.83 38.84
N ASN A 189 21.09 -8.88 38.97
CA ASN A 189 20.68 -10.17 39.52
C ASN A 189 19.43 -10.75 38.85
N GLN A 190 19.29 -10.55 37.54
CA GLN A 190 18.16 -11.08 36.77
C GLN A 190 18.10 -12.60 36.89
N ALA A 191 16.94 -13.15 37.26
CA ALA A 191 16.79 -14.59 37.44
C ALA A 191 17.10 -15.35 36.13
N PRO A 192 17.80 -16.48 36.19
CA PRO A 192 18.06 -17.31 35.01
C PRO A 192 16.78 -17.87 34.43
N GLY A 193 16.71 -17.96 33.10
CA GLY A 193 15.59 -18.54 32.38
C GLY A 193 15.33 -17.90 31.03
N VAL A 194 14.25 -18.32 30.40
CA VAL A 194 13.83 -17.78 29.11
C VAL A 194 12.89 -16.59 29.34
N TYR A 195 13.17 -15.48 28.67
CA TYR A 195 12.36 -14.27 28.69
C TYR A 195 11.81 -14.02 27.29
N THR A 196 10.50 -13.87 27.20
CA THR A 196 9.78 -13.69 25.92
C THR A 196 8.84 -12.51 26.00
N GLY A 197 8.58 -11.90 24.86
CA GLY A 197 7.60 -10.84 24.68
C GLY A 197 7.21 -10.73 23.23
N THR A 198 6.04 -10.18 22.96
CA THR A 198 5.53 -9.95 21.60
C THR A 198 5.39 -8.46 21.33
N PHE A 199 5.52 -8.10 20.09
CA PHE A 199 5.24 -6.74 19.63
C PHE A 199 4.66 -6.76 18.22
N ASP A 200 3.85 -5.74 17.95
CA ASP A 200 3.20 -5.56 16.66
C ASP A 200 3.88 -4.45 15.86
N VAL A 201 3.98 -4.69 14.58
CA VAL A 201 4.38 -3.69 13.59
C VAL A 201 3.26 -3.54 12.59
N THR A 202 2.86 -2.30 12.32
CA THR A 202 1.80 -2.01 11.35
C THR A 202 2.34 -1.22 10.17
N VAL A 203 1.84 -1.52 9.00
CA VAL A 203 2.13 -0.80 7.75
C VAL A 203 0.84 -0.20 7.22
N GLN A 204 0.86 1.09 6.95
CA GLN A 204 -0.27 1.84 6.40
C GLN A 204 0.18 2.52 5.10
N TYR A 205 -0.60 2.39 4.04
CA TYR A 205 -0.42 3.14 2.81
C TYR A 205 -1.01 4.54 2.93
N GLN A 206 -0.35 5.50 2.27
CA GLN A 206 -0.79 6.90 2.24
C GLN A 206 -0.74 7.44 0.81
#